data_4265b554d31c09410a6b10c8d9675994
#
_entry.id   4265b554d31c09410a6b10c8d9675994
#
_cell.length_a   1.000
_cell.length_b   1.000
_cell.length_c   1.000
_cell.angle_alpha   90.00
_cell.angle_beta   90.00
_cell.angle_gamma   90.00
#
_symmetry.space_group_name_H-M   'P 1'
#
loop_
_entity.id
_entity.type
_entity.pdbx_description
1 polymer ?
#
loop_
_entity_poly.entity_id
_entity_poly.type
_entity_poly.pdbx_seq_one_letter_code
_entity_poly.pdbx_strand_id
1 'polypeptide(L)' 'MAKLKLGAIEDERPVKLTVELPAVVHRDLLAYARAHAAETGLAEPLPPERLISPMIERFMAGDRGFVRRRG' A
#
# COMPACT_ATOMS: atom_id res chain seq x y z
N MET A 1 -17.19 33.25 -15.10
CA MET A 1 -17.05 32.13 -16.03
C MET A 1 -17.57 30.86 -15.41
N ALA A 2 -18.38 30.12 -16.11
CA ALA A 2 -18.93 28.85 -15.59
C ALA A 2 -17.89 27.76 -15.62
N LYS A 3 -17.86 26.95 -14.58
CA LYS A 3 -16.98 25.79 -14.54
C LYS A 3 -17.58 24.65 -15.32
N LEU A 4 -16.74 23.89 -15.99
CA LEU A 4 -17.18 22.68 -16.63
C LEU A 4 -17.53 21.63 -15.59
N LYS A 5 -18.52 20.81 -15.89
CA LYS A 5 -18.94 19.76 -14.96
C LYS A 5 -17.86 18.75 -14.68
N LEU A 6 -17.02 18.47 -15.67
CA LEU A 6 -15.97 17.49 -15.52
C LEU A 6 -14.91 17.89 -14.49
N GLY A 7 -14.57 19.17 -14.46
CA GLY A 7 -13.53 19.64 -13.56
C GLY A 7 -12.16 19.06 -13.88
N ALA A 8 -11.29 19.12 -12.90
CA ALA A 8 -9.93 18.56 -13.04
C ALA A 8 -9.96 17.05 -12.92
N ILE A 9 -9.19 16.39 -13.76
CA ILE A 9 -9.06 14.94 -13.72
C ILE A 9 -7.75 14.57 -13.06
N GLU A 10 -7.82 13.85 -11.95
CA GLU A 10 -6.62 13.39 -11.27
C GLU A 10 -6.05 12.18 -11.99
N ASP A 11 -4.73 12.14 -12.08
CA ASP A 11 -4.04 11.02 -12.67
C ASP A 11 -3.89 9.93 -11.60
N GLU A 12 -4.70 8.90 -11.70
CA GLU A 12 -4.69 7.81 -10.74
C GLU A 12 -3.92 6.59 -11.22
N ARG A 13 -3.15 6.76 -12.28
CA ARG A 13 -2.35 5.64 -12.77
C ARG A 13 -1.32 5.25 -11.74
N PRO A 14 -1.04 3.95 -11.60
CA PRO A 14 -0.03 3.50 -10.66
C PRO A 14 1.34 4.08 -10.99
N VAL A 15 2.08 4.43 -9.95
CA VAL A 15 3.45 4.90 -10.08
C VAL A 15 4.37 3.76 -9.70
N LYS A 16 5.30 3.42 -10.58
CA LYS A 16 6.23 2.35 -10.32
C LYS A 16 7.42 2.86 -9.52
N LEU A 17 7.68 2.19 -8.41
CA LEU A 17 8.83 2.51 -7.56
C LEU A 17 9.72 1.29 -7.45
N THR A 18 11.02 1.52 -7.48
CA THR A 18 11.98 0.46 -7.23
C THR A 18 12.68 0.75 -5.92
N VAL A 19 12.61 -0.18 -5.00
CA VAL A 19 13.22 -0.02 -3.68
C VAL A 19 14.02 -1.26 -3.32
N GLU A 20 15.02 -1.05 -2.49
CA GLU A 20 15.78 -2.16 -1.93
C GLU A 20 15.34 -2.34 -0.48
N LEU A 21 15.04 -3.58 -0.12
CA LEU A 21 14.69 -3.92 1.25
C LEU A 21 15.85 -4.59 1.92
N PRO A 22 16.15 -4.25 3.18
CA PRO A 22 17.11 -5.05 3.95
C PRO A 22 16.67 -6.52 3.97
N ALA A 23 17.64 -7.43 3.95
CA ALA A 23 17.33 -8.86 3.90
C ALA A 23 16.41 -9.32 5.01
N VAL A 24 16.58 -8.75 6.21
CA VAL A 24 15.73 -9.09 7.36
C VAL A 24 14.28 -8.65 7.10
N VAL A 25 14.09 -7.46 6.57
CA VAL A 25 12.75 -6.95 6.27
C VAL A 25 12.08 -7.80 5.20
N HIS A 26 12.81 -8.16 4.17
CA HIS A 26 12.27 -9.02 3.11
C HIS A 26 11.84 -10.37 3.67
N ARG A 27 12.67 -10.97 4.52
CA ARG A 27 12.35 -12.24 5.16
C ARG A 27 11.10 -12.15 6.01
N ASP A 28 10.97 -11.08 6.77
CA ASP A 28 9.78 -10.87 7.59
C ASP A 28 8.54 -10.64 6.74
N LEU A 29 8.70 -9.97 5.61
CA LEU A 29 7.58 -9.75 4.69
C LEU A 29 7.06 -11.07 4.12
N LEU A 30 7.97 -11.98 3.79
CA LEU A 30 7.57 -13.32 3.33
C LEU A 30 6.85 -14.10 4.43
N ALA A 31 7.33 -13.99 5.65
CA ALA A 31 6.67 -14.63 6.79
C ALA A 31 5.28 -14.04 7.02
N TYR A 32 5.16 -12.74 6.88
CA TYR A 32 3.87 -12.07 7.01
C TYR A 32 2.90 -12.54 5.93
N ALA A 33 3.39 -12.71 4.70
CA ALA A 33 2.54 -13.19 3.61
C ALA A 33 1.96 -14.57 3.92
N ARG A 34 2.78 -15.44 4.54
CA ARG A 34 2.30 -16.76 4.93
C ARG A 34 1.25 -16.69 6.04
N ALA A 35 1.49 -15.86 7.03
CA ALA A 35 0.53 -15.66 8.11
C ALA A 35 -0.79 -15.09 7.61
N HIS A 36 -0.68 -14.14 6.70
CA HIS A 36 -1.86 -13.51 6.09
C HIS A 36 -2.68 -14.55 5.31
N ALA A 37 -2.01 -15.41 4.54
CA ALA A 37 -2.71 -16.45 3.78
C ALA A 37 -3.44 -17.41 4.72
N ALA A 38 -2.80 -17.78 5.82
CA ALA A 38 -3.42 -18.69 6.79
C ALA A 38 -4.64 -18.05 7.42
N GLU A 39 -4.57 -16.78 7.77
CA GLU A 39 -5.68 -16.08 8.41
C GLU A 39 -6.85 -15.85 7.47
N THR A 40 -6.58 -15.58 6.21
CA THR A 40 -7.62 -15.23 5.24
C THR A 40 -8.09 -16.41 4.39
N GLY A 41 -7.55 -17.60 4.64
CA GLY A 41 -7.99 -18.79 3.94
C GLY A 41 -7.49 -18.89 2.50
N LEU A 42 -6.39 -18.23 2.18
CA LEU A 42 -5.81 -18.33 0.85
C LEU A 42 -5.04 -19.64 0.71
N ALA A 43 -5.13 -20.25 -0.48
CA ALA A 43 -4.39 -21.49 -0.75
C ALA A 43 -2.88 -21.25 -0.77
N GLU A 44 -2.48 -20.09 -1.25
CA GLU A 44 -1.07 -19.73 -1.34
C GLU A 44 -0.86 -18.30 -0.86
N PRO A 45 0.33 -17.98 -0.30
CA PRO A 45 0.62 -16.62 0.09
C PRO A 45 0.64 -15.68 -1.11
N LEU A 46 0.23 -14.45 -0.91
CA LEU A 46 0.37 -13.42 -1.93
C LEU A 46 1.85 -13.10 -2.13
N PRO A 47 2.24 -12.70 -3.35
CA PRO A 47 3.59 -12.18 -3.56
C PRO A 47 3.82 -10.98 -2.65
N PRO A 48 5.04 -10.79 -2.12
CA PRO A 48 5.30 -9.67 -1.21
C PRO A 48 4.93 -8.32 -1.81
N GLU A 49 5.08 -8.16 -3.11
CA GLU A 49 4.76 -6.91 -3.80
C GLU A 49 3.29 -6.51 -3.62
N ARG A 50 2.42 -7.50 -3.50
CA ARG A 50 0.99 -7.24 -3.34
C ARG A 50 0.61 -6.80 -1.93
N LEU A 51 1.51 -6.99 -0.97
CA LEU A 51 1.27 -6.58 0.40
C LEU A 51 1.78 -5.18 0.68
N ILE A 52 2.77 -4.73 -0.06
CA ILE A 52 3.44 -3.46 0.23
C ILE A 52 2.49 -2.28 0.16
N SER A 53 1.70 -2.19 -0.91
CA SER A 53 0.81 -1.05 -1.09
C SER A 53 -0.23 -0.91 0.04
N PRO A 54 -0.99 -1.97 0.37
CA PRO A 54 -1.94 -1.83 1.47
C PRO A 54 -1.26 -1.62 2.82
N MET A 55 -0.05 -2.15 3.04
CA MET A 55 0.68 -1.90 4.29
C MET A 55 1.04 -0.43 4.43
N ILE A 56 1.57 0.17 3.36
CA ILE A 56 1.93 1.58 3.37
C ILE A 56 0.69 2.44 3.57
N GLU A 57 -0.38 2.12 2.86
CA GLU A 57 -1.62 2.87 2.97
C GLU A 57 -2.16 2.84 4.39
N ARG A 58 -2.17 1.67 5.01
CA ARG A 58 -2.68 1.55 6.38
C ARG A 58 -1.76 2.19 7.40
N PHE A 59 -0.46 2.12 7.18
CA PHE A 59 0.47 2.79 8.07
C PHE A 59 0.22 4.30 8.08
N MET A 60 0.11 4.89 6.89
CA MET A 60 -0.13 6.32 6.80
C MET A 60 -1.49 6.73 7.34
N ALA A 61 -2.50 5.92 7.11
CA ALA A 61 -3.84 6.21 7.60
C ALA A 61 -3.89 6.17 9.14
N GLY A 62 -3.05 5.35 9.76
CA GLY A 62 -2.97 5.27 11.21
C GLY A 62 -2.03 6.27 11.85
N ASP A 63 -1.29 7.00 11.05
CA ASP A 63 -0.33 7.99 11.57
C ASP A 63 -1.04 9.33 11.76
N ARG A 64 -1.37 9.62 13.00
CA ARG A 64 -2.15 10.82 13.32
C ARG A 64 -1.44 12.11 12.95
N GLY A 65 -0.13 12.14 13.08
CA GLY A 65 0.64 13.30 12.68
C GLY A 65 0.53 13.59 11.20
N PHE A 66 0.58 12.53 10.38
CA PHE A 66 0.45 12.67 8.95
C PHE A 66 -0.97 13.05 8.54
N VAL A 67 -1.97 12.34 9.08
CA VAL A 67 -3.37 12.62 8.74
C VAL A 67 -3.74 14.06 9.05
N ARG A 68 -3.23 14.58 10.17
CA ARG A 68 -3.50 15.95 10.56
C ARG A 68 -2.90 16.97 9.58
N ARG A 69 -1.70 16.68 9.06
CA ARG A 69 -1.02 17.57 8.13
C ARG A 69 -1.55 17.51 6.71
N ARG A 70 -2.06 16.35 6.33
CA ARG A 70 -2.55 16.10 5.00
C ARG A 70 -3.85 16.86 4.69
N GLY A 71 -4.65 17.02 5.69
CA GLY A 71 -5.93 17.69 5.56
C GLY A 71 -5.77 19.17 5.54
#